data_8aafbbc431bc4f46579caa31ba11c8e9
#
_entry.id   8aafbbc431bc4f46579caa31ba11c8e9
#
_cell.length_a   1.000
_cell.length_b   1.000
_cell.length_c   1.000
_cell.angle_alpha   90.00
_cell.angle_beta   90.00
_cell.angle_gamma   90.00
#
_symmetry.space_group_name_H-M   'P 1'
#
loop_
_entity.id
_entity.type
_entity.pdbx_description
1 polymer ?
#
loop_
_entity_poly.entity_id
_entity_poly.type
_entity_poly.pdbx_seq_one_letter_code
_entity_poly.pdbx_strand_id
1 'polypeptide(L)'
;CEELFGKAVDLHSSIREKMFIQSKCGIVPGVMYDLSKDYIINSTDKILKRLNTDYLDCLILHRPDALVEPEEVAEAFDVLENSGKVKYFGVSNMDSMQIELLKKYVKQPIVANQLQLSITNSNMISSGMEVNMNTNGAVNRDGSVLNYCRLNDITIQTWSPFQFGMFEGCFLGNEKFSELNKVVDELAEKYNISNTAIATAWILRHPANMQMVAGTTNKERLIQIAKACDIELTKEE
;
A
#
# COMPACT_ATOMS: atom_id res chain seq x y z
N CYS A 1 10.18 -12.75 4.24
CA CYS A 1 9.66 -11.80 5.27
C CYS A 1 8.68 -12.52 6.21
N GLU A 2 7.60 -13.17 5.72
CA GLU A 2 6.56 -13.81 6.55
C GLU A 2 7.10 -14.84 7.54
N GLU A 3 7.94 -15.76 7.09
CA GLU A 3 8.54 -16.79 7.97
C GLU A 3 9.41 -16.18 9.06
N LEU A 4 10.17 -15.13 8.74
CA LEU A 4 10.98 -14.43 9.74
C LEU A 4 10.09 -13.73 10.77
N PHE A 5 9.02 -13.09 10.32
CA PHE A 5 8.06 -12.44 11.19
C PHE A 5 7.34 -13.46 12.10
N GLY A 6 6.84 -14.56 11.53
CA GLY A 6 6.20 -15.63 12.29
C GLY A 6 7.11 -16.31 13.33
N LYS A 7 8.43 -16.35 13.06
CA LYS A 7 9.43 -16.83 14.04
C LYS A 7 9.77 -15.81 15.12
N ALA A 8 9.71 -14.50 14.77
CA ALA A 8 10.08 -13.43 15.69
C ALA A 8 8.93 -13.02 16.63
N VAL A 9 7.68 -13.25 16.21
CA VAL A 9 6.48 -12.85 16.95
C VAL A 9 5.64 -14.09 17.22
N ASP A 10 5.32 -14.33 18.50
CA ASP A 10 4.40 -15.41 18.88
C ASP A 10 2.96 -15.01 18.56
N LEU A 11 2.50 -15.39 17.37
CA LEU A 11 1.15 -15.09 16.89
C LEU A 11 0.05 -16.01 17.47
N HIS A 12 0.37 -16.94 18.35
CA HIS A 12 -0.61 -17.70 19.12
C HIS A 12 -0.91 -17.08 20.49
N SER A 13 -0.18 -16.03 20.85
CA SER A 13 -0.39 -15.28 22.08
C SER A 13 -1.47 -14.20 21.92
N SER A 14 -1.84 -13.55 23.04
CA SER A 14 -2.75 -12.38 23.04
C SER A 14 -2.25 -11.19 22.22
N ILE A 15 -1.02 -11.22 21.74
CA ILE A 15 -0.46 -10.21 20.82
C ILE A 15 -1.16 -10.27 19.45
N ARG A 16 -1.55 -11.45 18.97
CA ARG A 16 -2.22 -11.62 17.68
C ARG A 16 -3.48 -10.76 17.55
N GLU A 17 -4.28 -10.70 18.58
CA GLU A 17 -5.53 -9.92 18.60
C GLU A 17 -5.29 -8.40 18.56
N LYS A 18 -4.09 -7.96 18.95
CA LYS A 18 -3.69 -6.55 18.93
C LYS A 18 -3.01 -6.13 17.62
N MET A 19 -2.82 -7.07 16.69
CA MET A 19 -2.15 -6.84 15.42
C MET A 19 -3.14 -6.91 14.27
N PHE A 20 -3.01 -5.99 13.32
CA PHE A 20 -3.63 -6.09 12.01
C PHE A 20 -2.59 -6.67 11.05
N ILE A 21 -2.72 -7.98 10.72
CA ILE A 21 -1.77 -8.68 9.86
C ILE A 21 -2.29 -8.73 8.44
N GLN A 22 -1.52 -8.17 7.53
CA GLN A 22 -1.79 -8.10 6.11
C GLN A 22 -0.70 -8.82 5.31
N SER A 23 -1.10 -9.59 4.31
CA SER A 23 -0.18 -10.17 3.34
C SER A 23 -0.75 -10.10 1.92
N LYS A 24 0.02 -10.57 0.94
CA LYS A 24 -0.29 -10.43 -0.48
C LYS A 24 -0.13 -11.74 -1.23
N CYS A 25 -0.99 -11.96 -2.25
CA CYS A 25 -0.86 -13.03 -3.23
C CYS A 25 -1.06 -12.51 -4.66
N GLY A 26 -0.94 -13.35 -5.67
CA GLY A 26 -1.20 -12.99 -7.08
C GLY A 26 0.06 -12.80 -7.92
N ILE A 27 1.27 -13.04 -7.39
CA ILE A 27 2.52 -13.04 -8.18
C ILE A 27 3.16 -14.42 -8.11
N VAL A 28 3.35 -15.05 -9.28
CA VAL A 28 4.24 -16.19 -9.46
C VAL A 28 5.59 -15.63 -9.90
N PRO A 29 6.60 -15.57 -9.02
CA PRO A 29 7.84 -14.84 -9.29
C PRO A 29 8.53 -15.29 -10.57
N GLY A 30 8.81 -14.33 -11.48
CA GLY A 30 9.51 -14.58 -12.73
C GLY A 30 8.68 -15.31 -13.80
N VAL A 31 7.39 -15.57 -13.56
CA VAL A 31 6.53 -16.35 -14.46
C VAL A 31 5.31 -15.53 -14.91
N MET A 32 4.40 -15.17 -13.98
CA MET A 32 3.12 -14.55 -14.34
C MET A 32 2.45 -13.88 -13.13
N TYR A 33 1.41 -13.11 -13.40
CA TYR A 33 0.39 -12.79 -12.40
C TYR A 33 -0.69 -13.89 -12.46
N ASP A 34 -1.21 -14.29 -11.31
CA ASP A 34 -2.20 -15.34 -11.21
C ASP A 34 -3.21 -15.01 -10.11
N LEU A 35 -4.44 -14.69 -10.53
CA LEU A 35 -5.56 -14.42 -9.64
C LEU A 35 -6.65 -15.48 -9.75
N SER A 36 -6.30 -16.69 -10.19
CA SER A 36 -7.22 -17.83 -10.17
C SER A 36 -7.61 -18.21 -8.74
N LYS A 37 -8.81 -18.78 -8.59
CA LYS A 37 -9.34 -19.25 -7.31
C LYS A 37 -8.36 -20.13 -6.56
N ASP A 38 -7.85 -21.15 -7.22
CA ASP A 38 -6.96 -22.14 -6.61
C ASP A 38 -5.63 -21.51 -6.18
N TYR A 39 -5.08 -20.59 -6.98
CA TYR A 39 -3.86 -19.90 -6.62
C TYR A 39 -4.05 -19.00 -5.41
N ILE A 40 -5.14 -18.24 -5.34
CA ILE A 40 -5.43 -17.34 -4.21
C ILE A 40 -5.57 -18.16 -2.91
N ILE A 41 -6.37 -19.24 -2.91
CA ILE A 41 -6.57 -20.08 -1.73
C ILE A 41 -5.26 -20.74 -1.29
N ASN A 42 -4.57 -21.42 -2.21
CA ASN A 42 -3.31 -22.11 -1.91
C ASN A 42 -2.21 -21.15 -1.43
N SER A 43 -2.15 -19.94 -1.99
CA SER A 43 -1.20 -18.90 -1.56
C SER A 43 -1.51 -18.44 -0.14
N THR A 44 -2.78 -18.24 0.19
CA THR A 44 -3.22 -17.86 1.53
C THR A 44 -2.84 -18.94 2.55
N ASP A 45 -3.08 -20.20 2.26
CA ASP A 45 -2.69 -21.31 3.14
C ASP A 45 -1.17 -21.36 3.40
N LYS A 46 -0.38 -21.13 2.35
CA LYS A 46 1.09 -21.03 2.48
C LYS A 46 1.51 -19.82 3.31
N ILE A 47 0.82 -18.67 3.17
CA ILE A 47 1.07 -17.45 3.96
C ILE A 47 0.78 -17.73 5.44
N LEU A 48 -0.37 -18.28 5.77
CA LEU A 48 -0.77 -18.62 7.13
C LEU A 48 0.24 -19.57 7.79
N LYS A 49 0.68 -20.59 7.05
CA LYS A 49 1.72 -21.53 7.52
C LYS A 49 3.06 -20.83 7.80
N ARG A 50 3.52 -19.91 6.91
CA ARG A 50 4.78 -19.18 7.10
C ARG A 50 4.71 -18.20 8.27
N LEU A 51 3.57 -17.56 8.45
CA LEU A 51 3.32 -16.64 9.55
C LEU A 51 3.06 -17.37 10.88
N ASN A 52 2.72 -18.65 10.85
CA ASN A 52 2.30 -19.43 12.01
C ASN A 52 1.08 -18.78 12.70
N THR A 53 0.01 -18.55 11.94
CA THR A 53 -1.26 -17.97 12.40
C THR A 53 -2.43 -18.60 11.66
N ASP A 54 -3.61 -18.57 12.27
CA ASP A 54 -4.81 -19.19 11.70
C ASP A 54 -5.55 -18.24 10.73
N TYR A 55 -5.30 -16.92 10.79
CA TYR A 55 -6.00 -15.96 9.95
C TYR A 55 -5.15 -14.74 9.59
N LEU A 56 -5.51 -14.09 8.50
CA LEU A 56 -5.09 -12.74 8.13
C LEU A 56 -6.22 -11.75 8.43
N ASP A 57 -5.86 -10.54 8.85
CA ASP A 57 -6.84 -9.47 8.91
C ASP A 57 -7.13 -8.95 7.50
N CYS A 58 -6.12 -8.86 6.61
CA CYS A 58 -6.34 -8.46 5.23
C CYS A 58 -5.47 -9.26 4.24
N LEU A 59 -6.08 -9.70 3.15
CA LEU A 59 -5.38 -10.26 1.99
C LEU A 59 -5.44 -9.26 0.84
N ILE A 60 -4.28 -8.92 0.27
CA ILE A 60 -4.15 -8.00 -0.87
C ILE A 60 -3.85 -8.79 -2.15
N LEU A 61 -4.63 -8.56 -3.22
CA LEU A 61 -4.24 -8.95 -4.58
C LEU A 61 -3.10 -8.04 -5.05
N HIS A 62 -1.89 -8.61 -5.22
CA HIS A 62 -0.64 -7.83 -5.28
C HIS A 62 -0.46 -7.01 -6.56
N ARG A 63 -1.02 -7.48 -7.68
CA ARG A 63 -0.98 -6.83 -8.98
C ARG A 63 -2.26 -7.16 -9.76
N PRO A 64 -2.69 -6.28 -10.66
CA PRO A 64 -3.73 -6.65 -11.61
C PRO A 64 -3.23 -7.79 -12.52
N ASP A 65 -4.14 -8.69 -12.83
CA ASP A 65 -3.97 -9.71 -13.86
C ASP A 65 -4.86 -9.32 -15.04
N ALA A 66 -4.29 -9.20 -16.24
CA ALA A 66 -5.02 -8.83 -17.44
C ALA A 66 -6.01 -9.94 -17.91
N LEU A 67 -5.79 -11.17 -17.45
CA LEU A 67 -6.60 -12.34 -17.75
C LEU A 67 -7.48 -12.78 -16.57
N VAL A 68 -7.67 -11.90 -15.58
CA VAL A 68 -8.46 -12.22 -14.39
C VAL A 68 -9.90 -12.62 -14.78
N GLU A 69 -10.35 -13.73 -14.20
CA GLU A 69 -11.76 -14.12 -14.15
C GLU A 69 -12.32 -13.66 -12.79
N PRO A 70 -13.07 -12.55 -12.74
CA PRO A 70 -13.51 -11.96 -11.46
C PRO A 70 -14.39 -12.89 -10.63
N GLU A 71 -15.11 -13.81 -11.29
CA GLU A 71 -15.91 -14.86 -10.67
C GLU A 71 -15.05 -15.80 -9.82
N GLU A 72 -13.87 -16.18 -10.32
CA GLU A 72 -12.91 -17.00 -9.56
C GLU A 72 -12.37 -16.28 -8.33
N VAL A 73 -12.10 -14.99 -8.47
CA VAL A 73 -11.70 -14.14 -7.33
C VAL A 73 -12.81 -14.10 -6.28
N ALA A 74 -14.07 -13.91 -6.70
CA ALA A 74 -15.22 -13.89 -5.81
C ALA A 74 -15.39 -15.22 -5.06
N GLU A 75 -15.27 -16.34 -5.76
CA GLU A 75 -15.33 -17.67 -5.15
C GLU A 75 -14.17 -17.89 -4.14
N ALA A 76 -12.95 -17.43 -4.45
CA ALA A 76 -11.82 -17.52 -3.55
C ALA A 76 -12.06 -16.70 -2.27
N PHE A 77 -12.56 -15.48 -2.41
CA PHE A 77 -12.87 -14.61 -1.28
C PHE A 77 -13.97 -15.19 -0.41
N ASP A 78 -15.06 -15.71 -1.01
CA ASP A 78 -16.14 -16.39 -0.28
C ASP A 78 -15.59 -17.59 0.54
N VAL A 79 -14.72 -18.41 -0.03
CA VAL A 79 -14.10 -19.55 0.68
C VAL A 79 -13.23 -19.08 1.84
N LEU A 80 -12.38 -18.06 1.63
CA LEU A 80 -11.44 -17.58 2.63
C LEU A 80 -12.14 -16.85 3.78
N GLU A 81 -13.17 -16.07 3.49
CA GLU A 81 -13.99 -15.40 4.50
C GLU A 81 -14.80 -16.40 5.32
N ASN A 82 -15.56 -17.30 4.65
CA ASN A 82 -16.40 -18.30 5.31
C ASN A 82 -15.59 -19.29 6.19
N SER A 83 -14.34 -19.57 5.79
CA SER A 83 -13.44 -20.40 6.61
C SER A 83 -12.76 -19.63 7.76
N GLY A 84 -12.97 -18.32 7.88
CA GLY A 84 -12.35 -17.46 8.88
C GLY A 84 -10.86 -17.18 8.65
N LYS A 85 -10.31 -17.58 7.49
CA LYS A 85 -8.88 -17.39 7.17
C LYS A 85 -8.52 -15.95 6.82
N VAL A 86 -9.48 -15.18 6.31
CA VAL A 86 -9.28 -13.77 5.92
C VAL A 86 -10.50 -12.96 6.32
N LYS A 87 -10.29 -11.81 6.96
CA LYS A 87 -11.37 -10.90 7.40
C LYS A 87 -11.71 -9.83 6.37
N TYR A 88 -10.68 -9.26 5.73
CA TYR A 88 -10.82 -8.16 4.77
C TYR A 88 -9.99 -8.41 3.52
N PHE A 89 -10.39 -7.79 2.42
CA PHE A 89 -9.74 -7.93 1.13
C PHE A 89 -9.38 -6.57 0.55
N GLY A 90 -8.26 -6.52 -0.14
CA GLY A 90 -7.79 -5.33 -0.82
C GLY A 90 -7.05 -5.68 -2.11
N VAL A 91 -6.59 -4.65 -2.78
CA VAL A 91 -5.86 -4.75 -4.05
C VAL A 91 -4.56 -3.92 -3.98
N SER A 92 -3.73 -4.05 -4.99
CA SER A 92 -2.53 -3.23 -5.13
C SER A 92 -2.31 -2.89 -6.59
N ASN A 93 -2.02 -1.61 -6.86
CA ASN A 93 -1.76 -1.07 -8.19
C ASN A 93 -2.88 -1.34 -9.21
N MET A 94 -4.12 -1.38 -8.75
CA MET A 94 -5.30 -1.46 -9.60
C MET A 94 -5.88 -0.07 -9.84
N ASP A 95 -6.32 0.18 -11.07
CA ASP A 95 -7.07 1.37 -11.42
C ASP A 95 -8.55 1.25 -11.03
N SER A 96 -9.30 2.34 -11.23
CA SER A 96 -10.71 2.41 -10.86
C SER A 96 -11.58 1.38 -11.57
N MET A 97 -11.34 1.15 -12.87
CA MET A 97 -12.15 0.22 -13.66
C MET A 97 -11.84 -1.24 -13.35
N GLN A 98 -10.58 -1.55 -13.01
CA GLN A 98 -10.21 -2.88 -12.53
C GLN A 98 -10.88 -3.21 -11.19
N ILE A 99 -10.96 -2.23 -10.30
CA ILE A 99 -11.67 -2.39 -9.02
C ILE A 99 -13.19 -2.53 -9.26
N GLU A 100 -13.79 -1.74 -10.15
CA GLU A 100 -15.22 -1.86 -10.49
C GLU A 100 -15.53 -3.22 -11.12
N LEU A 101 -14.63 -3.75 -11.95
CA LEU A 101 -14.80 -5.09 -12.51
C LEU A 101 -14.85 -6.16 -11.40
N LEU A 102 -13.96 -6.10 -10.43
CA LEU A 102 -13.99 -7.02 -9.29
C LEU A 102 -15.26 -6.84 -8.45
N LYS A 103 -15.64 -5.61 -8.11
CA LYS A 103 -16.83 -5.29 -7.30
C LYS A 103 -18.15 -5.74 -7.93
N LYS A 104 -18.18 -5.95 -9.23
CA LYS A 104 -19.37 -6.51 -9.89
C LYS A 104 -19.67 -7.95 -9.43
N TYR A 105 -18.66 -8.72 -9.05
CA TYR A 105 -18.75 -10.14 -8.70
C TYR A 105 -18.43 -10.41 -7.24
N VAL A 106 -17.46 -9.69 -6.68
CA VAL A 106 -17.01 -9.80 -5.28
C VAL A 106 -18.02 -9.10 -4.36
N LYS A 107 -18.51 -9.80 -3.34
CA LYS A 107 -19.46 -9.25 -2.35
C LYS A 107 -18.75 -8.48 -1.23
N GLN A 108 -17.54 -8.90 -0.93
CA GLN A 108 -16.71 -8.31 0.13
C GLN A 108 -16.25 -6.91 -0.29
N PRO A 109 -16.25 -5.93 0.64
CA PRO A 109 -15.71 -4.62 0.34
C PRO A 109 -14.21 -4.70 0.06
N ILE A 110 -13.77 -3.98 -0.96
CA ILE A 110 -12.34 -3.75 -1.21
C ILE A 110 -11.90 -2.60 -0.30
N VAL A 111 -11.23 -2.94 0.80
CA VAL A 111 -10.93 -1.97 1.88
C VAL A 111 -9.63 -1.19 1.65
N ALA A 112 -8.75 -1.65 0.78
CA ALA A 112 -7.46 -1.01 0.51
C ALA A 112 -7.04 -1.14 -0.95
N ASN A 113 -6.37 -0.12 -1.46
CA ASN A 113 -5.58 -0.18 -2.69
C ASN A 113 -4.16 0.29 -2.38
N GLN A 114 -3.18 -0.62 -2.47
CA GLN A 114 -1.80 -0.31 -2.18
C GLN A 114 -1.10 0.27 -3.42
N LEU A 115 -0.78 1.57 -3.38
CA LEU A 115 -0.27 2.36 -4.52
C LEU A 115 1.08 2.99 -4.22
N GLN A 116 1.92 3.20 -5.24
CA GLN A 116 3.17 3.94 -5.07
C GLN A 116 2.89 5.43 -4.83
N LEU A 117 3.49 5.98 -3.79
CA LEU A 117 3.49 7.41 -3.54
C LEU A 117 4.74 7.81 -2.74
N SER A 118 5.40 8.86 -3.19
CA SER A 118 6.42 9.61 -2.44
C SER A 118 6.36 11.08 -2.85
N ILE A 119 7.09 11.95 -2.16
CA ILE A 119 7.19 13.38 -2.53
C ILE A 119 7.68 13.53 -3.98
N THR A 120 8.60 12.67 -4.41
CA THR A 120 9.20 12.70 -5.75
C THR A 120 8.54 11.76 -6.75
N ASN A 121 7.53 11.01 -6.32
CA ASN A 121 6.69 10.16 -7.19
C ASN A 121 5.24 10.32 -6.77
N SER A 122 4.63 11.41 -7.19
CA SER A 122 3.27 11.83 -6.83
C SER A 122 2.30 11.79 -8.02
N ASN A 123 2.60 11.00 -9.06
CA ASN A 123 1.81 10.94 -10.28
C ASN A 123 0.32 10.68 -10.03
N MET A 124 -0.01 9.87 -9.04
CA MET A 124 -1.40 9.62 -8.62
C MET A 124 -2.14 10.91 -8.22
N ILE A 125 -1.44 11.87 -7.64
CA ILE A 125 -1.99 13.19 -7.25
C ILE A 125 -1.95 14.14 -8.44
N SER A 126 -0.79 14.28 -9.09
CA SER A 126 -0.58 15.26 -10.15
C SER A 126 -1.36 14.94 -11.43
N SER A 127 -1.60 13.68 -11.77
CA SER A 127 -2.41 13.32 -12.94
C SER A 127 -3.84 13.88 -12.88
N GLY A 128 -4.39 14.06 -11.68
CA GLY A 128 -5.67 14.74 -11.49
C GLY A 128 -5.63 16.23 -11.84
N MET A 129 -4.46 16.87 -11.78
CA MET A 129 -4.25 18.27 -12.17
C MET A 129 -4.05 18.43 -13.68
N GLU A 130 -3.65 17.37 -14.36
CA GLU A 130 -3.31 17.35 -15.79
C GLU A 130 -4.43 16.74 -16.66
N VAL A 131 -5.64 16.62 -16.10
CA VAL A 131 -6.80 16.08 -16.83
C VAL A 131 -7.04 16.85 -18.12
N ASN A 132 -7.16 16.13 -19.24
CA ASN A 132 -7.36 16.67 -20.57
C ASN A 132 -6.20 17.59 -21.07
N MET A 133 -5.03 17.55 -20.46
CA MET A 133 -3.84 18.25 -20.92
C MET A 133 -2.98 17.35 -21.84
N ASN A 134 -2.25 17.96 -22.78
CA ASN A 134 -1.33 17.22 -23.64
C ASN A 134 0.11 17.32 -23.11
N THR A 135 0.35 16.78 -21.93
CA THR A 135 1.65 16.76 -21.26
C THR A 135 2.10 15.32 -21.02
N ASN A 136 3.40 15.13 -20.80
CA ASN A 136 3.94 13.80 -20.50
C ASN A 136 3.42 13.22 -19.17
N GLY A 137 3.02 14.07 -18.22
CA GLY A 137 2.43 13.67 -16.94
C GLY A 137 0.97 13.24 -17.04
N ALA A 138 0.27 13.58 -18.14
CA ALA A 138 -1.14 13.29 -18.37
C ALA A 138 -1.38 11.89 -18.99
N VAL A 139 -0.59 10.88 -18.61
CA VAL A 139 -0.74 9.49 -19.13
C VAL A 139 -2.08 8.92 -18.71
N ASN A 140 -2.47 9.13 -17.45
CA ASN A 140 -3.81 8.87 -16.95
C ASN A 140 -4.59 10.19 -16.86
N ARG A 141 -5.25 10.56 -17.94
CA ARG A 141 -5.87 11.87 -18.10
C ARG A 141 -7.18 12.07 -17.33
N ASP A 142 -7.71 11.02 -16.74
CA ASP A 142 -8.92 11.09 -15.92
C ASP A 142 -8.65 11.24 -14.42
N GLY A 143 -7.40 11.08 -13.97
CA GLY A 143 -7.01 11.22 -12.57
C GLY A 143 -7.78 10.30 -11.61
N SER A 144 -8.31 9.20 -12.13
CA SER A 144 -9.42 8.48 -11.53
C SER A 144 -9.08 7.78 -10.21
N VAL A 145 -7.90 7.16 -10.09
CA VAL A 145 -7.62 6.25 -8.97
C VAL A 145 -7.66 6.91 -7.59
N LEU A 146 -7.11 8.11 -7.45
CA LEU A 146 -7.13 8.86 -6.17
C LEU A 146 -8.56 9.20 -5.77
N ASN A 147 -9.30 9.84 -6.70
CA ASN A 147 -10.68 10.25 -6.45
C ASN A 147 -11.60 9.05 -6.28
N TYR A 148 -11.37 7.97 -7.01
CA TYR A 148 -12.11 6.73 -6.87
C TYR A 148 -11.96 6.12 -5.47
N CYS A 149 -10.73 6.03 -4.96
CA CYS A 149 -10.47 5.52 -3.62
C CYS A 149 -11.13 6.40 -2.54
N ARG A 150 -11.08 7.73 -2.70
CA ARG A 150 -11.76 8.66 -1.78
C ARG A 150 -13.28 8.53 -1.81
N LEU A 151 -13.87 8.36 -3.01
CA LEU A 151 -15.32 8.23 -3.20
C LEU A 151 -15.87 6.94 -2.59
N ASN A 152 -15.08 5.87 -2.60
CA ASN A 152 -15.51 4.54 -2.14
C ASN A 152 -14.93 4.16 -0.77
N ASP A 153 -14.37 5.12 -0.01
CA ASP A 153 -13.76 4.91 1.30
C ASP A 153 -12.66 3.83 1.31
N ILE A 154 -11.94 3.68 0.17
CA ILE A 154 -10.83 2.75 0.03
C ILE A 154 -9.55 3.39 0.57
N THR A 155 -8.94 2.80 1.58
CA THR A 155 -7.68 3.27 2.15
C THR A 155 -6.53 3.10 1.15
N ILE A 156 -5.85 4.20 0.84
CA ILE A 156 -4.64 4.17 0.02
C ILE A 156 -3.45 3.85 0.91
N GLN A 157 -2.75 2.75 0.60
CA GLN A 157 -1.53 2.32 1.29
C GLN A 157 -0.33 2.63 0.41
N THR A 158 0.48 3.62 0.79
CA THR A 158 1.59 4.12 -0.04
C THR A 158 2.84 3.27 0.13
N TRP A 159 3.32 2.64 -0.93
CA TRP A 159 4.57 1.88 -0.93
C TRP A 159 5.72 2.71 -1.53
N SER A 160 6.96 2.34 -1.21
CA SER A 160 8.18 3.07 -1.60
C SER A 160 8.14 4.58 -1.30
N PRO A 161 7.75 4.99 -0.07
CA PRO A 161 7.46 6.39 0.27
C PRO A 161 8.69 7.31 0.24
N PHE A 162 9.90 6.76 0.10
CA PHE A 162 11.15 7.50 0.05
C PHE A 162 11.88 7.35 -1.29
N GLN A 163 11.31 6.62 -2.24
CA GLN A 163 11.92 6.40 -3.55
C GLN A 163 11.41 7.39 -4.58
N PHE A 164 12.28 7.78 -5.52
CA PHE A 164 11.93 8.68 -6.61
C PHE A 164 11.52 7.96 -7.90
N GLY A 165 11.53 6.65 -7.89
CA GLY A 165 11.06 5.77 -8.95
C GLY A 165 11.10 4.32 -8.51
N MET A 166 10.63 3.41 -9.37
CA MET A 166 10.64 1.98 -9.07
C MET A 166 12.08 1.46 -9.15
N PHE A 167 12.68 1.17 -7.98
CA PHE A 167 14.09 0.72 -7.85
C PHE A 167 15.16 1.75 -8.24
N GLU A 168 14.81 3.03 -8.38
CA GLU A 168 15.77 4.07 -8.77
C GLU A 168 16.54 4.68 -7.59
N GLY A 169 16.12 4.42 -6.37
CA GLY A 169 16.79 4.87 -5.15
C GLY A 169 15.98 5.82 -4.28
N CYS A 170 16.58 6.23 -3.16
CA CYS A 170 15.99 7.12 -2.18
C CYS A 170 16.27 8.57 -2.57
N PHE A 171 15.26 9.46 -2.47
CA PHE A 171 15.45 10.89 -2.71
C PHE A 171 16.03 11.62 -1.48
N LEU A 172 15.80 11.11 -0.27
CA LEU A 172 16.33 11.72 0.96
C LEU A 172 17.87 11.65 0.97
N GLY A 173 18.51 12.80 1.12
CA GLY A 173 19.96 12.94 1.11
C GLY A 173 20.61 12.76 -0.28
N ASN A 174 19.84 12.70 -1.36
CA ASN A 174 20.37 12.56 -2.70
C ASN A 174 20.57 13.93 -3.36
N GLU A 175 21.77 14.17 -3.91
CA GLU A 175 22.15 15.44 -4.52
C GLU A 175 21.23 15.86 -5.69
N LYS A 176 20.65 14.91 -6.41
CA LYS A 176 19.66 15.16 -7.47
C LYS A 176 18.44 15.95 -6.96
N PHE A 177 18.16 15.88 -5.66
CA PHE A 177 17.03 16.53 -5.01
C PHE A 177 17.46 17.49 -3.91
N SER A 178 18.60 18.19 -4.09
CA SER A 178 19.20 19.08 -3.09
C SER A 178 18.23 20.14 -2.57
N GLU A 179 17.49 20.81 -3.46
CA GLU A 179 16.51 21.84 -3.08
C GLU A 179 15.36 21.26 -2.22
N LEU A 180 14.82 20.09 -2.62
CA LEU A 180 13.82 19.40 -1.82
C LEU A 180 14.37 18.98 -0.45
N ASN A 181 15.57 18.39 -0.43
CA ASN A 181 16.18 17.94 0.81
C ASN A 181 16.43 19.09 1.78
N LYS A 182 16.81 20.27 1.28
CA LYS A 182 16.97 21.47 2.11
C LYS A 182 15.67 21.81 2.85
N VAL A 183 14.53 21.83 2.16
CA VAL A 183 13.23 22.10 2.79
C VAL A 183 12.85 21.02 3.78
N VAL A 184 13.06 19.75 3.43
CA VAL A 184 12.77 18.62 4.32
C VAL A 184 13.64 18.69 5.60
N ASP A 185 14.91 19.05 5.47
CA ASP A 185 15.84 19.18 6.61
C ASP A 185 15.47 20.37 7.50
N GLU A 186 15.08 21.52 6.93
CA GLU A 186 14.57 22.68 7.67
C GLU A 186 13.32 22.34 8.49
N LEU A 187 12.37 21.57 7.90
CA LEU A 187 11.18 21.09 8.61
C LEU A 187 11.54 20.05 9.67
N ALA A 188 12.50 19.16 9.40
CA ALA A 188 12.98 18.18 10.36
C ALA A 188 13.58 18.86 11.61
N GLU A 189 14.35 19.91 11.41
CA GLU A 189 14.87 20.74 12.50
C GLU A 189 13.74 21.44 13.27
N LYS A 190 12.81 22.08 12.54
CA LYS A 190 11.66 22.80 13.14
C LYS A 190 10.82 21.90 14.07
N TYR A 191 10.54 20.68 13.64
CA TYR A 191 9.73 19.73 14.40
C TYR A 191 10.54 18.81 15.33
N ASN A 192 11.87 18.93 15.33
CA ASN A 192 12.79 18.09 16.08
C ASN A 192 12.58 16.58 15.83
N ILE A 193 12.41 16.21 14.56
CA ILE A 193 12.26 14.84 14.08
C ILE A 193 13.18 14.58 12.88
N SER A 194 13.22 13.34 12.38
CA SER A 194 14.03 13.02 11.20
C SER A 194 13.38 13.48 9.89
N ASN A 195 14.18 13.71 8.85
CA ASN A 195 13.72 13.95 7.49
C ASN A 195 12.83 12.82 6.95
N THR A 196 13.10 11.57 7.35
CA THR A 196 12.24 10.42 7.05
C THR A 196 10.83 10.58 7.67
N ALA A 197 10.76 11.13 8.90
CA ALA A 197 9.48 11.40 9.56
C ALA A 197 8.73 12.55 8.86
N ILE A 198 9.40 13.60 8.41
CA ILE A 198 8.79 14.68 7.62
C ILE A 198 8.20 14.14 6.31
N ALA A 199 8.97 13.34 5.55
CA ALA A 199 8.48 12.74 4.32
C ALA A 199 7.27 11.81 4.55
N THR A 200 7.20 11.17 5.70
CA THR A 200 6.03 10.39 6.13
C THR A 200 4.85 11.30 6.49
N ALA A 201 5.08 12.35 7.28
CA ALA A 201 4.04 13.30 7.67
C ALA A 201 3.39 13.98 6.45
N TRP A 202 4.16 14.26 5.40
CA TRP A 202 3.64 14.79 4.14
C TRP A 202 2.61 13.85 3.49
N ILE A 203 2.87 12.55 3.49
CA ILE A 203 1.92 11.55 2.98
C ILE A 203 0.66 11.52 3.86
N LEU A 204 0.83 11.47 5.17
CA LEU A 204 -0.27 11.39 6.12
C LEU A 204 -1.14 12.66 6.14
N ARG A 205 -0.55 13.80 5.76
CA ARG A 205 -1.23 15.10 5.66
C ARG A 205 -2.31 15.14 4.56
N HIS A 206 -2.23 14.25 3.57
CA HIS A 206 -3.15 14.26 2.44
C HIS A 206 -4.58 13.88 2.89
N PRO A 207 -5.63 14.63 2.45
CA PRO A 207 -7.01 14.41 2.89
C PRO A 207 -7.67 13.09 2.41
N ALA A 208 -6.94 12.27 1.68
CA ALA A 208 -7.39 10.93 1.25
C ALA A 208 -7.22 9.84 2.34
N ASN A 209 -6.84 10.20 3.58
CA ASN A 209 -6.64 9.26 4.68
C ASN A 209 -5.70 8.09 4.29
N MET A 210 -4.46 8.44 3.93
CA MET A 210 -3.47 7.48 3.47
C MET A 210 -2.75 6.80 4.64
N GLN A 211 -2.32 5.55 4.40
CA GLN A 211 -1.42 4.81 5.27
C GLN A 211 -0.06 4.63 4.58
N MET A 212 1.03 4.83 5.30
CA MET A 212 2.37 4.62 4.76
C MET A 212 2.86 3.21 5.06
N VAL A 213 3.39 2.52 4.04
CA VAL A 213 4.00 1.19 4.15
C VAL A 213 5.51 1.35 4.30
N ALA A 214 6.02 1.12 5.50
CA ALA A 214 7.45 1.23 5.81
C ALA A 214 8.22 -0.02 5.36
N GLY A 215 9.16 0.15 4.42
CA GLY A 215 10.04 -0.92 3.94
C GLY A 215 11.40 -0.92 4.63
N THR A 216 11.46 -1.03 5.95
CA THR A 216 12.73 -1.04 6.70
C THR A 216 12.73 -2.08 7.82
N THR A 217 13.89 -2.67 8.07
CA THR A 217 14.17 -3.53 9.23
C THR A 217 15.00 -2.82 10.30
N ASN A 218 15.36 -1.56 10.07
CA ASN A 218 16.11 -0.75 11.03
C ASN A 218 15.16 -0.20 12.11
N LYS A 219 15.36 -0.61 13.35
CA LYS A 219 14.52 -0.24 14.51
C LYS A 219 14.45 1.27 14.72
N GLU A 220 15.58 1.95 14.67
CA GLU A 220 15.64 3.41 14.89
C GLU A 220 14.86 4.16 13.81
N ARG A 221 14.96 3.70 12.55
CA ARG A 221 14.20 4.28 11.45
C ARG A 221 12.69 4.05 11.63
N LEU A 222 12.26 2.87 12.10
CA LEU A 222 10.84 2.62 12.40
C LEU A 222 10.32 3.55 13.49
N ILE A 223 11.09 3.75 14.56
CA ILE A 223 10.72 4.67 15.64
C ILE A 223 10.58 6.10 15.10
N GLN A 224 11.51 6.56 14.27
CA GLN A 224 11.43 7.89 13.66
C GLN A 224 10.23 8.04 12.72
N ILE A 225 9.94 7.03 11.89
CA ILE A 225 8.75 7.01 11.02
C ILE A 225 7.48 7.12 11.86
N ALA A 226 7.38 6.37 12.96
CA ALA A 226 6.21 6.39 13.82
C ALA A 226 5.94 7.78 14.44
N LYS A 227 6.97 8.58 14.70
CA LYS A 227 6.81 9.97 15.20
C LYS A 227 6.05 10.87 14.22
N ALA A 228 6.00 10.53 12.93
CA ALA A 228 5.22 11.29 11.95
C ALA A 228 3.72 11.28 12.24
N CYS A 229 3.22 10.28 12.97
CA CYS A 229 1.81 10.22 13.36
C CYS A 229 1.40 11.32 14.36
N ASP A 230 2.37 11.89 15.07
CA ASP A 230 2.17 12.95 16.06
C ASP A 230 2.39 14.36 15.47
N ILE A 231 2.69 14.45 14.17
CA ILE A 231 3.01 15.71 13.48
C ILE A 231 1.91 16.05 12.49
N GLU A 232 1.42 17.27 12.60
CA GLU A 232 0.51 17.86 11.62
C GLU A 232 1.22 19.01 10.90
N LEU A 233 1.60 18.77 9.65
CA LEU A 233 2.17 19.81 8.79
C LEU A 233 1.11 20.87 8.47
N THR A 234 1.49 22.14 8.40
CA THR A 234 0.59 23.23 8.01
C THR A 234 0.22 23.12 6.53
N LYS A 235 -0.66 24.03 6.07
CA LYS A 235 -1.04 24.07 4.64
C LYS A 235 0.07 24.60 3.76
N GLU A 236 0.93 25.44 4.30
CA GLU A 236 2.06 26.07 3.63
C GLU A 236 3.23 25.09 3.48
N GLU A 237 3.38 24.16 4.38
CA GLU A 237 4.38 23.08 4.39
C GLU A 237 3.92 21.89 3.54
#